data_75639f9abd1084f3ef70a4e7d76ab195
#
_entry.id   75639f9abd1084f3ef70a4e7d76ab195
#
_cell.length_a   1.000
_cell.length_b   1.000
_cell.length_c   1.000
_cell.angle_alpha   90.00
_cell.angle_beta   90.00
_cell.angle_gamma   90.00
#
_symmetry.space_group_name_H-M   'P 1'
#
loop_
_entity.id
_entity.type
_entity.pdbx_description
1 polymer ?
#
loop_
_entity_poly.entity_id
_entity_poly.type
_entity_poly.pdbx_seq_one_letter_code
_entity_poly.pdbx_strand_id
1 'polypeptide(L)'
;MDRRDALSRVALLLGGTIIGAEAFLKGCKPESKYGASLKFTPEDVAYLDEVAETILPRTSTPGAKDAKVGQFMTVIVNDCYEEKDQKTFLEGMQKLDDASKKKNSKSFMESTPQQRHDLLVDLDKEAKDYQSKKKEDDPNHYFTLMKQLTLWGFFTSEPGATKALRYVAVPGRYEGCIPYKKGDKAWAT
;
A
#
# COMPACT_ATOMS: atom_id res chain seq x y z
N MET A 1 6.23 -57.34 25.50
CA MET A 1 5.92 -55.90 25.64
C MET A 1 5.01 -55.76 26.85
N ASP A 2 5.51 -55.16 27.91
CA ASP A 2 4.76 -55.03 29.18
C ASP A 2 3.68 -53.91 29.02
N ARG A 3 2.52 -54.06 29.69
CA ARG A 3 1.42 -53.11 29.63
C ARG A 3 1.86 -51.67 30.00
N ARG A 4 2.82 -51.57 30.92
CA ARG A 4 3.42 -50.26 31.31
C ARG A 4 4.22 -49.63 30.20
N ASP A 5 4.97 -50.38 29.41
CA ASP A 5 5.71 -49.89 28.27
C ASP A 5 4.78 -49.38 27.16
N ALA A 6 3.67 -50.08 26.93
CA ALA A 6 2.66 -49.65 25.99
C ALA A 6 2.00 -48.32 26.39
N LEU A 7 1.62 -48.15 27.68
CA LEU A 7 1.05 -46.93 28.20
C LEU A 7 2.02 -45.75 28.16
N SER A 8 3.31 -45.98 28.46
CA SER A 8 4.34 -44.93 28.37
C SER A 8 4.54 -44.45 26.93
N ARG A 9 4.53 -45.38 25.97
CA ARG A 9 4.66 -45.02 24.55
C ARG A 9 3.43 -44.28 24.03
N VAL A 10 2.21 -44.67 24.47
CA VAL A 10 0.97 -43.93 24.11
C VAL A 10 0.97 -42.55 24.75
N ALA A 11 1.39 -42.41 26.01
CA ALA A 11 1.50 -41.10 26.66
C ALA A 11 2.52 -40.20 25.99
N LEU A 12 3.62 -40.75 25.48
CA LEU A 12 4.66 -40.02 24.75
C LEU A 12 4.16 -39.56 23.37
N LEU A 13 3.38 -40.41 22.68
CA LEU A 13 2.74 -40.07 21.40
C LEU A 13 1.65 -39.01 21.59
N LEU A 14 0.78 -39.14 22.59
CA LEU A 14 -0.25 -38.13 22.85
C LEU A 14 0.33 -36.82 23.39
N GLY A 15 1.33 -36.87 24.28
CA GLY A 15 2.05 -35.69 24.76
C GLY A 15 2.82 -34.97 23.61
N GLY A 16 3.45 -35.75 22.76
CA GLY A 16 4.16 -35.21 21.59
C GLY A 16 3.25 -34.51 20.57
N THR A 17 2.04 -35.02 20.36
CA THR A 17 1.05 -34.39 19.46
C THR A 17 0.48 -33.09 20.03
N ILE A 18 0.26 -33.02 21.37
CA ILE A 18 -0.23 -31.81 22.03
C ILE A 18 0.85 -30.72 22.03
N ILE A 19 2.11 -31.07 22.36
CA ILE A 19 3.24 -30.12 22.33
C ILE A 19 3.54 -29.71 20.89
N GLY A 20 3.46 -30.63 19.93
CA GLY A 20 3.65 -30.35 18.52
C GLY A 20 2.59 -29.41 17.95
N ALA A 21 1.32 -29.57 18.34
CA ALA A 21 0.23 -28.68 17.91
C ALA A 21 0.40 -27.26 18.46
N GLU A 22 0.76 -27.11 19.75
CA GLU A 22 1.04 -25.79 20.32
C GLU A 22 2.28 -25.12 19.69
N ALA A 23 3.34 -25.88 19.42
CA ALA A 23 4.53 -25.36 18.76
C ALA A 23 4.23 -24.97 17.30
N PHE A 24 3.36 -25.72 16.61
CA PHE A 24 2.91 -25.40 15.26
C PHE A 24 2.04 -24.15 15.23
N LEU A 25 1.13 -24.00 16.20
CA LEU A 25 0.30 -22.80 16.32
C LEU A 25 1.09 -21.57 16.76
N LYS A 26 2.10 -21.74 17.60
CA LYS A 26 3.04 -20.66 17.99
C LYS A 26 4.05 -20.34 16.91
N GLY A 27 4.46 -21.33 16.07
CA GLY A 27 5.37 -21.13 14.94
C GLY A 27 4.73 -20.39 13.76
N CYS A 28 3.41 -20.26 13.73
CA CYS A 28 2.67 -19.45 12.76
C CYS A 28 2.45 -17.99 13.18
N LYS A 29 3.08 -17.51 14.28
CA LYS A 29 3.25 -16.07 14.42
C LYS A 29 4.36 -15.66 13.46
N PRO A 30 4.08 -14.82 12.44
CA PRO A 30 5.16 -14.20 11.72
C PRO A 30 5.87 -13.29 12.73
N GLU A 31 6.96 -13.78 13.34
CA GLU A 31 7.97 -12.87 13.83
C GLU A 31 8.49 -12.18 12.58
N SER A 32 7.96 -10.99 12.34
CA SER A 32 8.49 -10.06 11.36
C SER A 32 9.99 -9.97 11.63
N LYS A 33 10.80 -10.48 10.70
CA LYS A 33 12.26 -10.29 10.70
C LYS A 33 12.62 -8.79 10.58
N TYR A 34 11.63 -7.99 10.34
CA TYR A 34 11.69 -6.55 10.11
C TYR A 34 10.94 -5.89 11.27
N GLY A 35 11.63 -5.27 12.19
CA GLY A 35 11.24 -4.37 13.24
C GLY A 35 9.81 -4.41 13.81
N ALA A 36 9.57 -3.60 14.83
CA ALA A 36 8.23 -3.43 15.38
C ALA A 36 7.29 -2.90 14.28
N SER A 37 6.12 -3.56 14.11
CA SER A 37 5.05 -3.10 13.22
C SER A 37 4.85 -1.59 13.34
N LEU A 38 4.92 -0.88 12.22
CA LEU A 38 4.68 0.56 12.18
C LEU A 38 3.25 0.83 12.64
N LYS A 39 3.09 1.78 13.56
CA LYS A 39 1.77 2.15 14.06
C LYS A 39 1.31 3.42 13.35
N PHE A 40 0.60 3.24 12.25
CA PHE A 40 -0.12 4.35 11.64
C PHE A 40 -1.37 4.67 12.46
N THR A 41 -1.59 5.94 12.73
CA THR A 41 -2.79 6.44 13.41
C THR A 41 -3.93 6.65 12.40
N PRO A 42 -5.19 6.77 12.86
CA PRO A 42 -6.30 7.15 11.98
C PRO A 42 -6.06 8.50 11.27
N GLU A 43 -5.34 9.42 11.90
CA GLU A 43 -4.95 10.72 11.34
C GLU A 43 -3.96 10.55 10.19
N ASP A 44 -2.99 9.61 10.31
CA ASP A 44 -2.06 9.28 9.23
C ASP A 44 -2.80 8.69 8.02
N VAL A 45 -3.79 7.82 8.26
CA VAL A 45 -4.64 7.26 7.20
C VAL A 45 -5.42 8.39 6.51
N ALA A 46 -6.04 9.29 7.27
CA ALA A 46 -6.78 10.43 6.71
C ALA A 46 -5.87 11.37 5.90
N TYR A 47 -4.64 11.58 6.38
CA TYR A 47 -3.63 12.36 5.67
C TYR A 47 -3.25 11.72 4.33
N LEU A 48 -2.97 10.42 4.33
CA LEU A 48 -2.63 9.66 3.13
C LEU A 48 -3.81 9.59 2.14
N ASP A 49 -5.03 9.47 2.64
CA ASP A 49 -6.24 9.56 1.83
C ASP A 49 -6.37 10.93 1.13
N GLU A 50 -6.00 12.02 1.81
CA GLU A 50 -6.04 13.37 1.23
C GLU A 50 -4.95 13.57 0.18
N VAL A 51 -3.74 13.03 0.41
CA VAL A 51 -2.66 13.02 -0.58
C VAL A 51 -3.10 12.22 -1.81
N ALA A 52 -3.64 11.03 -1.62
CA ALA A 52 -4.09 10.16 -2.70
C ALA A 52 -5.25 10.79 -3.50
N GLU A 53 -6.23 11.40 -2.83
CA GLU A 53 -7.35 12.10 -3.47
C GLU A 53 -6.90 13.34 -4.27
N THR A 54 -5.82 14.00 -3.83
CA THR A 54 -5.24 15.11 -4.59
C THR A 54 -4.56 14.62 -5.87
N ILE A 55 -4.01 13.39 -5.88
CA ILE A 55 -3.39 12.76 -7.06
C ILE A 55 -4.47 12.21 -8.00
N LEU A 56 -5.46 11.50 -7.47
CA LEU A 56 -6.57 10.89 -8.22
C LEU A 56 -7.91 11.36 -7.62
N PRO A 57 -8.35 12.58 -7.98
CA PRO A 57 -9.58 13.14 -7.44
C PRO A 57 -10.83 12.45 -8.02
N ARG A 58 -11.90 12.45 -7.24
CA ARG A 58 -13.23 12.09 -7.72
C ARG A 58 -13.65 13.02 -8.85
N THR A 59 -14.08 12.45 -9.96
CA THR A 59 -14.63 13.15 -11.13
C THR A 59 -15.93 12.46 -11.56
N SER A 60 -16.06 12.09 -12.84
CA SER A 60 -17.10 11.16 -13.31
C SER A 60 -16.82 9.71 -12.88
N THR A 61 -15.62 9.43 -12.38
CA THR A 61 -15.20 8.16 -11.77
C THR A 61 -14.93 8.36 -10.28
N PRO A 62 -14.95 7.29 -9.48
CA PRO A 62 -14.52 7.36 -8.08
C PRO A 62 -13.13 7.95 -7.92
N GLY A 63 -12.85 8.62 -6.80
CA GLY A 63 -11.53 9.08 -6.41
C GLY A 63 -10.78 8.07 -5.53
N ALA A 64 -9.55 8.42 -5.16
CA ALA A 64 -8.70 7.55 -4.34
C ALA A 64 -9.28 7.30 -2.93
N LYS A 65 -9.98 8.27 -2.35
CA LYS A 65 -10.69 8.09 -1.07
C LYS A 65 -11.80 7.04 -1.14
N ASP A 66 -12.51 6.95 -2.25
CA ASP A 66 -13.54 5.93 -2.45
C ASP A 66 -12.95 4.51 -2.45
N ALA A 67 -11.70 4.41 -2.87
CA ALA A 67 -10.93 3.17 -2.90
C ALA A 67 -10.18 2.90 -1.57
N LYS A 68 -10.28 3.80 -0.56
CA LYS A 68 -9.55 3.70 0.72
C LYS A 68 -8.04 3.53 0.53
N VAL A 69 -7.47 4.30 -0.37
CA VAL A 69 -6.06 4.17 -0.76
C VAL A 69 -5.11 4.48 0.39
N GLY A 70 -5.46 5.41 1.30
CA GLY A 70 -4.65 5.67 2.51
C GLY A 70 -4.50 4.43 3.38
N GLN A 71 -5.59 3.69 3.61
CA GLN A 71 -5.53 2.42 4.34
C GLN A 71 -4.66 1.37 3.60
N PHE A 72 -4.81 1.25 2.27
CA PHE A 72 -3.97 0.37 1.46
C PHE A 72 -2.49 0.72 1.60
N MET A 73 -2.13 2.01 1.54
CA MET A 73 -0.75 2.45 1.71
C MET A 73 -0.15 2.00 3.04
N THR A 74 -0.90 2.16 4.15
CA THR A 74 -0.39 1.77 5.47
C THR A 74 -0.12 0.27 5.57
N VAL A 75 -0.96 -0.57 4.96
CA VAL A 75 -0.77 -2.03 4.91
C VAL A 75 0.48 -2.38 4.08
N ILE A 76 0.59 -1.85 2.87
CA ILE A 76 1.72 -2.17 1.99
C ILE A 76 3.05 -1.69 2.56
N VAL A 77 3.09 -0.49 3.12
CA VAL A 77 4.32 0.04 3.73
C VAL A 77 4.72 -0.79 4.95
N ASN A 78 3.76 -1.21 5.78
CA ASN A 78 4.04 -2.01 6.96
C ASN A 78 4.49 -3.44 6.62
N ASP A 79 3.83 -4.09 5.67
CA ASP A 79 3.94 -5.53 5.47
C ASP A 79 4.87 -5.91 4.31
N CYS A 80 5.07 -5.01 3.33
CA CYS A 80 5.76 -5.31 2.08
C CYS A 80 7.03 -4.49 1.85
N TYR A 81 7.18 -3.34 2.51
CA TYR A 81 8.36 -2.49 2.31
C TYR A 81 9.52 -2.92 3.20
N GLU A 82 10.74 -2.79 2.68
CA GLU A 82 11.96 -2.91 3.47
C GLU A 82 12.08 -1.72 4.43
N GLU A 83 12.81 -1.89 5.53
CA GLU A 83 13.00 -0.87 6.57
C GLU A 83 13.50 0.47 6.01
N LYS A 84 14.35 0.44 5.01
CA LYS A 84 14.85 1.62 4.29
C LYS A 84 13.73 2.41 3.63
N ASP A 85 12.80 1.72 2.94
CA ASP A 85 11.70 2.35 2.23
C ASP A 85 10.58 2.76 3.19
N GLN A 86 10.35 1.99 4.25
CA GLN A 86 9.46 2.37 5.34
C GLN A 86 9.88 3.71 5.95
N LYS A 87 11.17 3.83 6.28
CA LYS A 87 11.74 5.07 6.82
C LYS A 87 11.59 6.24 5.84
N THR A 88 11.92 6.00 4.57
CA THR A 88 11.77 7.02 3.52
C THR A 88 10.33 7.48 3.37
N PHE A 89 9.37 6.56 3.46
CA PHE A 89 7.94 6.88 3.38
C PHE A 89 7.47 7.71 4.57
N LEU A 90 7.80 7.31 5.80
CA LEU A 90 7.43 8.02 7.03
C LEU A 90 8.04 9.42 7.11
N GLU A 91 9.35 9.54 6.83
CA GLU A 91 10.00 10.85 6.74
C GLU A 91 9.38 11.69 5.61
N GLY A 92 8.92 11.03 4.55
CA GLY A 92 8.26 11.65 3.42
C GLY A 92 6.95 12.32 3.78
N MET A 93 6.15 11.72 4.65
CA MET A 93 4.91 12.35 5.16
C MET A 93 5.23 13.66 5.87
N GLN A 94 6.25 13.67 6.73
CA GLN A 94 6.70 14.87 7.42
C GLN A 94 7.25 15.93 6.45
N LYS A 95 8.10 15.51 5.50
CA LYS A 95 8.69 16.41 4.48
C LYS A 95 7.62 17.08 3.61
N LEU A 96 6.56 16.34 3.26
CA LEU A 96 5.46 16.88 2.47
C LEU A 96 4.68 17.94 3.27
N ASP A 97 4.40 17.70 4.55
CA ASP A 97 3.74 18.67 5.40
C ASP A 97 4.60 19.92 5.63
N ASP A 98 5.91 19.76 5.84
CA ASP A 98 6.85 20.86 5.97
C ASP A 98 6.98 21.68 4.66
N ALA A 99 6.94 21.02 3.50
CA ALA A 99 6.88 21.69 2.20
C ALA A 99 5.59 22.49 2.03
N SER A 100 4.46 21.97 2.52
CA SER A 100 3.19 22.71 2.53
C SER A 100 3.27 23.94 3.42
N LYS A 101 3.78 23.81 4.64
CA LYS A 101 3.98 24.94 5.56
C LYS A 101 4.88 26.00 4.95
N LYS A 102 5.97 25.58 4.30
CA LYS A 102 6.92 26.50 3.63
C LYS A 102 6.28 27.25 2.46
N LYS A 103 5.49 26.59 1.63
CA LYS A 103 4.89 27.15 0.41
C LYS A 103 3.62 27.94 0.70
N ASN A 104 2.76 27.40 1.57
CA ASN A 104 1.39 27.88 1.79
C ASN A 104 1.17 28.49 3.18
N SER A 105 2.17 28.46 4.09
CA SER A 105 2.07 28.85 5.50
C SER A 105 0.98 28.07 6.28
N LYS A 106 0.63 26.86 5.81
CA LYS A 106 -0.37 25.95 6.36
C LYS A 106 0.08 24.51 6.21
N SER A 107 -0.40 23.64 7.10
CA SER A 107 -0.22 22.21 6.92
C SER A 107 -0.90 21.74 5.61
N PHE A 108 -0.52 20.56 5.14
CA PHE A 108 -1.15 19.99 3.94
C PHE A 108 -2.66 19.83 4.11
N MET A 109 -3.11 19.39 5.29
CA MET A 109 -4.53 19.19 5.59
C MET A 109 -5.32 20.50 5.64
N GLU A 110 -4.70 21.60 6.05
CA GLU A 110 -5.34 22.95 6.12
C GLU A 110 -5.28 23.72 4.80
N SER A 111 -4.48 23.24 3.84
CA SER A 111 -4.33 23.86 2.52
C SER A 111 -5.58 23.65 1.67
N THR A 112 -5.86 24.61 0.78
CA THR A 112 -6.95 24.46 -0.19
C THR A 112 -6.64 23.37 -1.22
N PRO A 113 -7.66 22.78 -1.87
CA PRO A 113 -7.42 21.76 -2.92
C PRO A 113 -6.45 22.22 -4.01
N GLN A 114 -6.53 23.48 -4.43
CA GLN A 114 -5.61 24.04 -5.42
C GLN A 114 -4.18 24.13 -4.89
N GLN A 115 -4.00 24.60 -3.65
CA GLN A 115 -2.69 24.67 -3.00
C GLN A 115 -2.03 23.28 -2.86
N ARG A 116 -2.82 22.28 -2.50
CA ARG A 116 -2.35 20.88 -2.43
C ARG A 116 -1.93 20.38 -3.79
N HIS A 117 -2.75 20.57 -4.81
CA HIS A 117 -2.43 20.19 -6.18
C HIS A 117 -1.13 20.83 -6.66
N ASP A 118 -0.98 22.16 -6.52
CA ASP A 118 0.20 22.89 -6.98
C ASP A 118 1.47 22.49 -6.22
N LEU A 119 1.34 22.10 -4.94
CA LEU A 119 2.43 21.53 -4.17
C LEU A 119 2.83 20.15 -4.72
N LEU A 120 1.88 19.26 -4.94
CA LEU A 120 2.17 17.91 -5.44
C LEU A 120 2.73 17.93 -6.87
N VAL A 121 2.35 18.89 -7.70
CA VAL A 121 2.95 19.11 -9.03
C VAL A 121 4.43 19.48 -8.91
N ASP A 122 4.79 20.34 -7.97
CA ASP A 122 6.20 20.71 -7.76
C ASP A 122 7.00 19.51 -7.21
N LEU A 123 6.44 18.76 -6.27
CA LEU A 123 7.05 17.53 -5.75
C LEU A 123 7.21 16.45 -6.83
N ASP A 124 6.29 16.34 -7.79
CA ASP A 124 6.42 15.40 -8.92
C ASP A 124 7.59 15.76 -9.83
N LYS A 125 7.84 17.06 -10.07
CA LYS A 125 9.02 17.54 -10.79
C LYS A 125 10.30 17.22 -10.03
N GLU A 126 10.35 17.56 -8.73
CA GLU A 126 11.48 17.25 -7.85
C GLU A 126 11.79 15.74 -7.86
N ALA A 127 10.76 14.90 -7.73
CA ALA A 127 10.91 13.45 -7.74
C ALA A 127 11.46 12.92 -9.06
N LYS A 128 11.03 13.49 -10.21
CA LYS A 128 11.55 13.14 -11.54
C LYS A 128 13.02 13.56 -11.70
N ASP A 129 13.37 14.75 -11.25
CA ASP A 129 14.74 15.25 -11.29
C ASP A 129 15.66 14.41 -10.38
N TYR A 130 15.19 14.03 -9.21
CA TYR A 130 15.88 13.13 -8.31
C TYR A 130 16.10 11.75 -8.96
N GLN A 131 15.05 11.16 -9.55
CA GLN A 131 15.10 9.83 -10.17
C GLN A 131 16.09 9.78 -11.34
N SER A 132 16.26 10.87 -12.08
CA SER A 132 17.22 10.94 -13.19
C SER A 132 18.69 10.97 -12.75
N LYS A 133 18.95 11.33 -11.48
CA LYS A 133 20.28 11.53 -10.91
C LYS A 133 20.66 10.50 -9.86
N LYS A 134 19.68 9.76 -9.30
CA LYS A 134 19.92 8.80 -8.22
C LYS A 134 20.77 7.64 -8.69
N LYS A 135 21.59 7.09 -7.80
CA LYS A 135 22.31 5.84 -8.00
C LYS A 135 21.39 4.64 -7.75
N GLU A 136 21.79 3.47 -8.21
CA GLU A 136 20.99 2.24 -8.11
C GLU A 136 20.63 1.91 -6.66
N ASP A 137 21.57 2.05 -5.72
CA ASP A 137 21.37 1.76 -4.30
C ASP A 137 20.69 2.88 -3.49
N ASP A 138 20.48 4.06 -4.08
CA ASP A 138 19.81 5.14 -3.39
C ASP A 138 18.30 4.83 -3.26
N PRO A 139 17.66 5.22 -2.13
CA PRO A 139 16.21 5.05 -1.99
C PRO A 139 15.46 5.85 -3.05
N ASN A 140 14.24 5.44 -3.37
CA ASN A 140 13.37 6.23 -4.20
C ASN A 140 12.96 7.53 -3.49
N HIS A 141 12.61 8.55 -4.25
CA HIS A 141 12.05 9.77 -3.68
C HIS A 141 10.72 9.43 -2.99
N TYR A 142 10.50 9.97 -1.77
CA TYR A 142 9.30 9.65 -0.99
C TYR A 142 7.99 9.90 -1.74
N PHE A 143 7.91 10.98 -2.52
CA PHE A 143 6.72 11.28 -3.31
C PHE A 143 6.51 10.27 -4.45
N THR A 144 7.58 9.71 -5.01
CA THR A 144 7.48 8.60 -5.97
C THR A 144 6.81 7.39 -5.35
N LEU A 145 7.18 7.01 -4.11
CA LEU A 145 6.55 5.91 -3.38
C LEU A 145 5.05 6.17 -3.14
N MET A 146 4.70 7.37 -2.65
CA MET A 146 3.31 7.75 -2.41
C MET A 146 2.47 7.73 -3.70
N LYS A 147 3.01 8.27 -4.80
CA LYS A 147 2.32 8.29 -6.09
C LYS A 147 2.13 6.89 -6.66
N GLN A 148 3.15 6.04 -6.61
CA GLN A 148 3.06 4.65 -7.06
C GLN A 148 2.01 3.87 -6.27
N LEU A 149 2.01 3.99 -4.94
CA LEU A 149 1.02 3.35 -4.08
C LEU A 149 -0.40 3.89 -4.32
N THR A 150 -0.53 5.19 -4.64
CA THR A 150 -1.83 5.76 -5.01
C THR A 150 -2.38 5.10 -6.28
N LEU A 151 -1.57 5.01 -7.34
CA LEU A 151 -1.98 4.39 -8.59
C LEU A 151 -2.26 2.90 -8.40
N TRP A 152 -1.38 2.20 -7.72
CA TRP A 152 -1.54 0.78 -7.47
C TRP A 152 -2.79 0.49 -6.63
N GLY A 153 -2.94 1.14 -5.47
CA GLY A 153 -4.10 0.94 -4.60
C GLY A 153 -5.43 1.29 -5.28
N PHE A 154 -5.45 2.34 -6.09
CA PHE A 154 -6.67 2.72 -6.80
C PHE A 154 -7.04 1.73 -7.90
N PHE A 155 -6.14 1.43 -8.82
CA PHE A 155 -6.48 0.60 -9.99
C PHE A 155 -6.65 -0.89 -9.69
N THR A 156 -6.14 -1.38 -8.55
CA THR A 156 -6.40 -2.74 -8.05
C THR A 156 -7.61 -2.83 -7.12
N SER A 157 -8.19 -1.70 -6.73
CA SER A 157 -9.40 -1.67 -5.90
C SER A 157 -10.66 -2.01 -6.71
N GLU A 158 -11.72 -2.45 -6.03
CA GLU A 158 -13.01 -2.69 -6.66
C GLU A 158 -13.53 -1.44 -7.42
N PRO A 159 -13.61 -0.24 -6.81
CA PRO A 159 -14.07 0.94 -7.54
C PRO A 159 -13.17 1.34 -8.70
N GLY A 160 -11.86 1.19 -8.59
CA GLY A 160 -10.92 1.46 -9.68
C GLY A 160 -11.08 0.47 -10.83
N ALA A 161 -11.07 -0.81 -10.54
CA ALA A 161 -11.18 -1.87 -11.54
C ALA A 161 -12.55 -1.88 -12.24
N THR A 162 -13.66 -1.72 -11.50
CA THR A 162 -15.01 -1.88 -12.06
C THR A 162 -15.64 -0.60 -12.60
N LYS A 163 -15.27 0.57 -12.04
CA LYS A 163 -15.88 1.87 -12.40
C LYS A 163 -14.97 2.74 -13.23
N ALA A 164 -13.67 2.80 -12.91
CA ALA A 164 -12.71 3.56 -13.71
C ALA A 164 -12.20 2.77 -14.92
N LEU A 165 -11.93 1.48 -14.73
CA LEU A 165 -11.51 0.56 -15.79
C LEU A 165 -12.69 -0.30 -16.26
N ARG A 166 -12.41 -1.24 -17.18
CA ARG A 166 -13.33 -2.29 -17.66
C ARG A 166 -12.89 -3.62 -17.07
N TYR A 167 -13.67 -4.13 -16.12
CA TYR A 167 -13.42 -5.40 -15.45
C TYR A 167 -14.39 -6.48 -15.94
N VAL A 168 -13.86 -7.64 -16.29
CA VAL A 168 -14.64 -8.86 -16.61
C VAL A 168 -14.03 -10.02 -15.83
N ALA A 169 -14.74 -10.53 -14.83
CA ALA A 169 -14.24 -11.59 -13.93
C ALA A 169 -13.82 -12.87 -14.67
N VAL A 170 -14.60 -13.27 -15.68
CA VAL A 170 -14.32 -14.45 -16.51
C VAL A 170 -14.59 -14.09 -17.97
N PRO A 171 -13.56 -13.76 -18.75
CA PRO A 171 -13.74 -13.32 -20.14
C PRO A 171 -14.26 -14.42 -21.09
N GLY A 172 -14.20 -15.70 -20.68
CA GLY A 172 -14.73 -16.84 -21.43
C GLY A 172 -13.90 -17.24 -22.64
N ARG A 173 -13.52 -16.27 -23.47
CA ARG A 173 -12.69 -16.48 -24.66
C ARG A 173 -11.65 -15.35 -24.79
N TYR A 174 -10.55 -15.66 -25.44
CA TYR A 174 -9.55 -14.66 -25.81
C TYR A 174 -9.92 -14.00 -27.13
N GLU A 175 -10.06 -12.66 -27.10
CA GLU A 175 -10.23 -11.83 -28.29
C GLU A 175 -9.12 -10.78 -28.33
N GLY A 176 -8.00 -11.11 -28.97
CA GLY A 176 -6.81 -10.26 -29.02
C GLY A 176 -6.98 -8.97 -29.85
N CYS A 177 -7.94 -8.96 -30.80
CA CYS A 177 -8.22 -7.82 -31.65
C CYS A 177 -9.68 -7.42 -31.51
N ILE A 178 -9.95 -6.38 -30.73
CA ILE A 178 -11.29 -5.80 -30.59
C ILE A 178 -11.29 -4.36 -31.14
N PRO A 179 -12.42 -3.87 -31.68
CA PRO A 179 -12.54 -2.48 -32.11
C PRO A 179 -12.31 -1.53 -30.94
N TYR A 180 -11.47 -0.50 -31.13
CA TYR A 180 -11.24 0.54 -30.16
C TYR A 180 -11.89 1.85 -30.60
N LYS A 181 -12.57 2.52 -29.67
CA LYS A 181 -13.07 3.89 -29.86
C LYS A 181 -12.41 4.81 -28.85
N LYS A 182 -12.08 6.03 -29.27
CA LYS A 182 -11.52 7.05 -28.36
C LYS A 182 -12.48 7.28 -27.19
N GLY A 183 -11.97 7.11 -25.96
CA GLY A 183 -12.75 7.19 -24.73
C GLY A 183 -13.17 5.86 -24.14
N ASP A 184 -12.93 4.74 -24.84
CA ASP A 184 -13.14 3.40 -24.24
C ASP A 184 -12.24 3.23 -23.01
N LYS A 185 -12.82 2.64 -21.97
CA LYS A 185 -12.08 2.32 -20.74
C LYS A 185 -11.04 1.23 -21.01
N ALA A 186 -9.86 1.38 -20.43
CA ALA A 186 -8.84 0.35 -20.43
C ALA A 186 -9.31 -0.90 -19.66
N TRP A 187 -8.78 -2.06 -20.01
CA TRP A 187 -9.04 -3.28 -19.27
C TRP A 187 -8.38 -3.25 -17.89
N ALA A 188 -9.09 -3.73 -16.88
CA ALA A 188 -8.50 -4.10 -15.59
C ALA A 188 -7.92 -5.51 -15.76
N THR A 189 -6.60 -5.62 -15.63
CA THR A 189 -5.85 -6.89 -15.74
C THR A 189 -5.28 -7.25 -14.38
#